data_b1d7eb776370205891eae5a97fbec31f
#
_entry.id   b1d7eb776370205891eae5a97fbec31f
#
_cell.length_a   1.000
_cell.length_b   1.000
_cell.length_c   1.000
_cell.angle_alpha   90.00
_cell.angle_beta   90.00
_cell.angle_gamma   90.00
#
_symmetry.space_group_name_H-M   'P 1'
#
loop_
_entity.id
_entity.type
_entity.pdbx_description
1 polymer ?
#
loop_
_entity_poly.entity_id
_entity_poly.type
_entity_poly.pdbx_seq_one_letter_code
_entity_poly.pdbx_strand_id
1 'polypeptide(L)'
;MGVTDIIKDFDKLKGQKLVYGSQGKTSLDAVPILAFDMLGLPVNVVYGMKGRKAGRAAILRGETTIDYQTTASYLKHVKPLVEKGEMVAVMTWGAPSGGEVSRDPNFPDLPAFPEVYEAVTGNKFKGTEAKSWTALFYAGFATQKYVMLPKSAKKDVVKAWQNAAAAIVNDPAAMKVLNKKLGKYDQVTGSKALKSALKKATSIDSKSEKFLQSWKDTK
;
A
#
# COMPACT_ATOMS: atom_id res chain seq x y z
N MET A 1 -4.48 -3.64 -18.54
CA MET A 1 -5.80 -3.00 -18.35
C MET A 1 -5.73 -1.59 -18.88
N GLY A 2 -6.58 -1.22 -19.79
CA GLY A 2 -6.67 0.13 -20.36
C GLY A 2 -7.58 1.04 -19.52
N VAL A 3 -7.55 2.36 -19.79
CA VAL A 3 -8.37 3.36 -19.06
C VAL A 3 -9.87 3.03 -19.14
N THR A 4 -10.35 2.60 -20.31
CA THR A 4 -11.77 2.24 -20.52
C THR A 4 -12.20 1.05 -19.68
N ASP A 5 -11.32 0.06 -19.48
CA ASP A 5 -11.62 -1.12 -18.66
C ASP A 5 -11.67 -0.74 -17.17
N ILE A 6 -10.75 0.15 -16.74
CA ILE A 6 -10.74 0.69 -15.38
C ILE A 6 -12.08 1.38 -15.07
N ILE A 7 -12.54 2.27 -15.95
CA ILE A 7 -13.80 3.01 -15.75
C ILE A 7 -14.98 2.06 -15.64
N LYS A 8 -15.10 1.09 -16.54
CA LYS A 8 -16.20 0.09 -16.53
C LYS A 8 -16.25 -0.71 -15.24
N ASP A 9 -15.09 -1.12 -14.72
CA ASP A 9 -15.03 -1.91 -13.51
C ASP A 9 -15.39 -1.07 -12.27
N PHE A 10 -14.97 0.20 -12.23
CA PHE A 10 -15.35 1.13 -11.16
C PHE A 10 -16.82 1.55 -11.19
N ASP A 11 -17.42 1.70 -12.35
CA ASP A 11 -18.86 1.99 -12.46
C ASP A 11 -19.72 0.84 -11.93
N LYS A 12 -19.28 -0.40 -12.12
CA LYS A 12 -19.92 -1.57 -11.50
C LYS A 12 -19.83 -1.51 -9.97
N LEU A 13 -18.69 -1.04 -9.40
CA LEU A 13 -18.51 -0.92 -7.95
C LEU A 13 -19.42 0.14 -7.32
N LYS A 14 -19.66 1.27 -8.01
CA LYS A 14 -20.55 2.34 -7.51
C LYS A 14 -21.98 1.87 -7.23
N GLY A 15 -22.48 0.88 -7.97
CA GLY A 15 -23.79 0.29 -7.77
C GLY A 15 -23.87 -0.80 -6.71
N GLN A 16 -22.76 -1.16 -6.07
CA GLN A 16 -22.66 -2.26 -5.11
C GLN A 16 -22.68 -1.75 -3.67
N LYS A 17 -23.18 -2.59 -2.75
CA LYS A 17 -23.00 -2.36 -1.32
C LYS A 17 -21.55 -2.68 -0.95
N LEU A 18 -20.72 -1.65 -0.82
CA LEU A 18 -19.33 -1.81 -0.44
C LEU A 18 -19.15 -1.77 1.08
N VAL A 19 -18.57 -2.82 1.63
CA VAL A 19 -18.26 -2.94 3.06
C VAL A 19 -16.78 -3.32 3.21
N TYR A 20 -16.05 -2.51 3.95
CA TYR A 20 -14.61 -2.68 4.19
C TYR A 20 -14.31 -2.89 5.67
N GLY A 21 -13.61 -3.97 6.00
CA GLY A 21 -13.17 -4.28 7.36
C GLY A 21 -11.81 -3.64 7.69
N SER A 22 -11.79 -2.69 8.61
CA SER A 22 -10.62 -1.89 8.98
C SER A 22 -10.07 -2.19 10.36
N GLN A 23 -8.75 -2.10 10.52
CA GLN A 23 -8.07 -2.15 11.82
C GLN A 23 -8.20 -0.83 12.60
N GLY A 24 -8.41 0.28 11.91
CA GLY A 24 -8.53 1.61 12.50
C GLY A 24 -8.06 2.74 11.59
N LYS A 25 -8.50 3.95 11.87
CA LYS A 25 -8.25 5.17 11.08
C LYS A 25 -6.77 5.59 11.02
N THR A 26 -5.95 5.17 11.98
CA THR A 26 -4.52 5.54 12.10
C THR A 26 -3.58 4.39 11.75
N SER A 27 -4.13 3.30 11.22
CA SER A 27 -3.36 2.15 10.72
C SER A 27 -3.01 2.29 9.23
N LEU A 28 -2.45 1.24 8.63
CA LEU A 28 -2.27 1.14 7.18
C LEU A 28 -3.58 1.34 6.40
N ASP A 29 -4.71 1.14 7.06
CA ASP A 29 -6.04 1.26 6.47
C ASP A 29 -6.43 2.70 6.14
N ALA A 30 -5.70 3.70 6.65
CA ALA A 30 -5.87 5.09 6.22
C ALA A 30 -5.67 5.26 4.71
N VAL A 31 -4.77 4.48 4.09
CA VAL A 31 -4.52 4.54 2.65
C VAL A 31 -5.73 4.10 1.82
N PRO A 32 -6.31 2.89 2.01
CA PRO A 32 -7.52 2.51 1.29
C PRO A 32 -8.73 3.39 1.63
N ILE A 33 -8.93 3.78 2.89
CA ILE A 33 -10.11 4.58 3.26
C ILE A 33 -10.07 5.95 2.57
N LEU A 34 -8.92 6.64 2.55
CA LEU A 34 -8.76 7.90 1.84
C LEU A 34 -8.90 7.69 0.32
N ALA A 35 -8.37 6.60 -0.23
CA ALA A 35 -8.54 6.29 -1.65
C ALA A 35 -10.01 6.09 -2.04
N PHE A 36 -10.81 5.41 -1.22
CA PHE A 36 -12.25 5.25 -1.47
C PHE A 36 -12.97 6.59 -1.50
N ASP A 37 -12.66 7.49 -0.56
CA ASP A 37 -13.23 8.84 -0.54
C ASP A 37 -12.84 9.64 -1.79
N MET A 38 -11.56 9.61 -2.16
CA MET A 38 -11.05 10.31 -3.34
C MET A 38 -11.68 9.79 -4.66
N LEU A 39 -12.07 8.51 -4.70
CA LEU A 39 -12.78 7.89 -5.83
C LEU A 39 -14.30 8.11 -5.78
N GLY A 40 -14.82 8.72 -4.72
CA GLY A 40 -16.26 8.86 -4.51
C GLY A 40 -17.00 7.54 -4.32
N LEU A 41 -16.32 6.50 -3.80
CA LEU A 41 -16.92 5.20 -3.52
C LEU A 41 -17.62 5.22 -2.15
N PRO A 42 -18.93 4.86 -2.09
CA PRO A 42 -19.69 4.85 -0.84
C PRO A 42 -19.37 3.58 -0.02
N VAL A 43 -18.17 3.51 0.51
CA VAL A 43 -17.72 2.35 1.29
C VAL A 43 -18.11 2.49 2.76
N ASN A 44 -18.89 1.53 3.27
CA ASN A 44 -19.15 1.40 4.70
C ASN A 44 -17.92 0.77 5.39
N VAL A 45 -17.26 1.52 6.27
CA VAL A 45 -16.06 1.07 6.98
C VAL A 45 -16.43 0.51 8.34
N VAL A 46 -16.16 -0.77 8.56
CA VAL A 46 -16.35 -1.46 9.85
C VAL A 46 -15.02 -1.58 10.56
N TYR A 47 -14.85 -0.89 11.68
CA TYR A 47 -13.62 -0.86 12.46
C TYR A 47 -13.50 -2.06 13.42
N GLY A 48 -12.27 -2.33 13.88
CA GLY A 48 -11.98 -3.35 14.90
C GLY A 48 -11.45 -4.68 14.36
N MET A 49 -11.12 -4.77 13.08
CA MET A 49 -10.48 -5.99 12.52
C MET A 49 -9.11 -6.24 13.16
N LYS A 50 -8.88 -7.47 13.59
CA LYS A 50 -7.59 -7.90 14.18
C LYS A 50 -6.55 -8.26 13.10
N GLY A 51 -6.27 -7.34 12.16
CA GLY A 51 -5.29 -7.53 11.09
C GLY A 51 -5.86 -8.05 9.78
N ARG A 52 -5.01 -8.13 8.75
CA ARG A 52 -5.41 -8.51 7.38
C ARG A 52 -5.92 -9.95 7.24
N LYS A 53 -5.52 -10.85 8.14
CA LYS A 53 -6.09 -12.21 8.18
C LYS A 53 -7.59 -12.18 8.52
N ALA A 54 -7.98 -11.32 9.46
CA ALA A 54 -9.40 -11.16 9.82
C ALA A 54 -10.21 -10.55 8.67
N GLY A 55 -9.67 -9.52 7.97
CA GLY A 55 -10.31 -8.96 6.77
C GLY A 55 -10.54 -10.01 5.67
N ARG A 56 -9.52 -10.81 5.34
CA ARG A 56 -9.68 -11.91 4.38
C ARG A 56 -10.75 -12.93 4.80
N ALA A 57 -10.78 -13.28 6.08
CA ALA A 57 -11.79 -14.21 6.57
C ALA A 57 -13.20 -13.61 6.50
N ALA A 58 -13.33 -12.31 6.75
CA ALA A 58 -14.61 -11.60 6.65
C ALA A 58 -15.15 -11.58 5.21
N ILE A 59 -14.30 -11.31 4.22
CA ILE A 59 -14.73 -11.31 2.81
C ILE A 59 -15.12 -12.71 2.34
N LEU A 60 -14.39 -13.75 2.76
CA LEU A 60 -14.71 -15.14 2.41
C LEU A 60 -16.02 -15.63 3.06
N ARG A 61 -16.44 -15.02 4.17
CA ARG A 61 -17.74 -15.28 4.81
C ARG A 61 -18.86 -14.37 4.28
N GLY A 62 -18.56 -13.46 3.34
CA GLY A 62 -19.54 -12.49 2.83
C GLY A 62 -19.91 -11.35 3.80
N GLU A 63 -19.15 -11.18 4.89
CA GLU A 63 -19.36 -10.10 5.87
C GLU A 63 -18.87 -8.75 5.36
N THR A 64 -17.83 -8.77 4.53
CA THR A 64 -17.29 -7.60 3.81
C THR A 64 -17.22 -7.89 2.32
N THR A 65 -17.17 -6.85 1.49
CA THR A 65 -17.21 -6.99 0.03
C THR A 65 -15.93 -6.48 -0.65
N ILE A 66 -15.14 -5.69 0.07
CA ILE A 66 -13.87 -5.16 -0.42
C ILE A 66 -12.80 -5.32 0.66
N ASP A 67 -11.57 -5.62 0.24
CA ASP A 67 -10.42 -5.77 1.13
C ASP A 67 -9.15 -5.32 0.41
N TYR A 68 -8.09 -5.02 1.17
CA TYR A 68 -6.76 -4.90 0.61
C TYR A 68 -5.79 -5.87 1.28
N GLN A 69 -4.75 -6.22 0.57
CA GLN A 69 -3.68 -7.05 1.09
C GLN A 69 -2.32 -6.44 0.76
N THR A 70 -1.33 -6.65 1.62
CA THR A 70 0.06 -6.38 1.26
C THR A 70 0.50 -7.36 0.19
N THR A 71 1.45 -7.00 -0.67
CA THR A 71 1.95 -7.84 -1.77
C THR A 71 2.29 -9.26 -1.32
N ALA A 72 3.06 -9.41 -0.24
CA ALA A 72 3.41 -10.73 0.30
C ALA A 72 2.18 -11.55 0.73
N SER A 73 1.19 -10.89 1.31
CA SER A 73 -0.04 -11.54 1.75
C SER A 73 -0.95 -11.89 0.57
N TYR A 74 -1.05 -11.00 -0.42
CA TYR A 74 -1.79 -11.24 -1.65
C TYR A 74 -1.21 -12.46 -2.40
N LEU A 75 0.08 -12.47 -2.69
CA LEU A 75 0.74 -13.55 -3.42
C LEU A 75 0.53 -14.92 -2.75
N LYS A 76 0.54 -14.94 -1.42
CA LYS A 76 0.41 -16.19 -0.66
C LYS A 76 -1.04 -16.65 -0.48
N HIS A 77 -1.99 -15.72 -0.29
CA HIS A 77 -3.31 -16.06 0.24
C HIS A 77 -4.49 -15.62 -0.64
N VAL A 78 -4.32 -14.60 -1.50
CA VAL A 78 -5.40 -14.05 -2.29
C VAL A 78 -5.26 -14.41 -3.77
N LYS A 79 -4.04 -14.41 -4.30
CA LYS A 79 -3.80 -14.82 -5.68
C LYS A 79 -4.46 -16.15 -6.06
N PRO A 80 -4.38 -17.23 -5.23
CA PRO A 80 -5.09 -18.47 -5.53
C PRO A 80 -6.62 -18.33 -5.60
N LEU A 81 -7.22 -17.39 -4.85
CA LEU A 81 -8.66 -17.13 -4.89
C LEU A 81 -9.05 -16.36 -6.14
N VAL A 82 -8.20 -15.44 -6.58
CA VAL A 82 -8.38 -14.73 -7.86
C VAL A 82 -8.26 -15.68 -9.05
N GLU A 83 -7.30 -16.60 -9.02
CA GLU A 83 -7.10 -17.64 -10.05
C GLU A 83 -8.30 -18.60 -10.15
N LYS A 84 -9.03 -18.82 -9.07
CA LYS A 84 -10.27 -19.60 -9.03
C LYS A 84 -11.53 -18.78 -9.37
N GLY A 85 -11.42 -17.47 -9.59
CA GLY A 85 -12.56 -16.59 -9.83
C GLY A 85 -13.39 -16.26 -8.58
N GLU A 86 -12.90 -16.59 -7.38
CA GLU A 86 -13.58 -16.30 -6.10
C GLU A 86 -13.39 -14.84 -5.66
N MET A 87 -12.36 -14.16 -6.18
CA MET A 87 -12.05 -12.76 -5.93
C MET A 87 -11.56 -12.08 -7.20
N VAL A 88 -11.66 -10.76 -7.25
CA VAL A 88 -11.15 -9.93 -8.35
C VAL A 88 -10.15 -8.92 -7.80
N ALA A 89 -8.97 -8.84 -8.41
CA ALA A 89 -8.01 -7.79 -8.13
C ALA A 89 -8.29 -6.59 -9.04
N VAL A 90 -8.64 -5.44 -8.47
CA VAL A 90 -9.07 -4.26 -9.25
C VAL A 90 -7.96 -3.23 -9.45
N MET A 91 -7.05 -3.05 -8.49
CA MET A 91 -5.92 -2.12 -8.57
C MET A 91 -4.84 -2.47 -7.54
N THR A 92 -3.70 -1.80 -7.66
CA THR A 92 -2.65 -1.77 -6.64
C THR A 92 -2.55 -0.36 -6.05
N TRP A 93 -1.93 -0.23 -4.87
CA TRP A 93 -1.54 1.10 -4.37
C TRP A 93 -0.34 1.66 -5.15
N GLY A 94 0.33 0.81 -5.93
CA GLY A 94 1.53 1.13 -6.68
C GLY A 94 2.82 0.90 -5.90
N ALA A 95 3.94 1.34 -6.49
CA ALA A 95 5.27 1.30 -5.91
C ALA A 95 5.96 2.65 -6.04
N PRO A 96 6.88 3.00 -5.12
CA PRO A 96 7.67 4.22 -5.21
C PRO A 96 8.55 4.23 -6.45
N SER A 97 8.53 5.30 -7.24
CA SER A 97 9.37 5.50 -8.41
C SER A 97 9.73 6.98 -8.57
N GLY A 98 11.02 7.33 -8.50
CA GLY A 98 11.50 8.69 -8.77
C GLY A 98 10.89 9.81 -7.90
N GLY A 99 10.15 9.47 -6.86
CA GLY A 99 9.43 10.44 -6.02
C GLY A 99 7.92 10.40 -6.20
N GLU A 100 7.44 9.72 -7.19
CA GLU A 100 6.04 9.48 -7.53
C GLU A 100 5.63 8.05 -7.19
N VAL A 101 4.39 7.72 -7.50
CA VAL A 101 3.84 6.37 -7.38
C VAL A 101 3.58 5.85 -8.79
N SER A 102 4.21 4.74 -9.14
CA SER A 102 4.02 4.04 -10.41
C SER A 102 3.39 2.67 -10.21
N ARG A 103 3.15 1.94 -11.29
CA ARG A 103 2.67 0.55 -11.22
C ARG A 103 3.59 -0.31 -10.38
N ASP A 104 2.99 -1.20 -9.62
CA ASP A 104 3.72 -2.19 -8.82
C ASP A 104 4.39 -3.22 -9.75
N PRO A 105 5.71 -3.43 -9.67
CA PRO A 105 6.44 -4.36 -10.53
C PRO A 105 6.02 -5.83 -10.35
N ASN A 106 5.28 -6.14 -9.28
CA ASN A 106 4.70 -7.47 -9.08
C ASN A 106 3.36 -7.66 -9.79
N PHE A 107 2.74 -6.56 -10.21
CA PHE A 107 1.40 -6.53 -10.83
C PHE A 107 1.37 -5.56 -12.02
N PRO A 108 2.20 -5.77 -13.06
CA PRO A 108 2.33 -4.82 -14.17
C PRO A 108 1.03 -4.64 -14.97
N ASP A 109 0.14 -5.64 -14.90
CA ASP A 109 -1.16 -5.62 -15.58
C ASP A 109 -2.26 -4.91 -14.80
N LEU A 110 -2.04 -4.64 -13.49
CA LEU A 110 -2.98 -3.90 -12.66
C LEU A 110 -2.59 -2.41 -12.60
N PRO A 111 -3.57 -1.50 -12.71
CA PRO A 111 -3.31 -0.07 -12.56
C PRO A 111 -2.91 0.26 -11.12
N ALA A 112 -2.06 1.28 -10.96
CA ALA A 112 -1.81 1.89 -9.66
C ALA A 112 -2.92 2.88 -9.29
N PHE A 113 -3.13 3.14 -8.00
CA PHE A 113 -4.17 4.07 -7.53
C PHE A 113 -4.15 5.45 -8.21
N PRO A 114 -3.00 6.12 -8.46
CA PRO A 114 -2.99 7.37 -9.19
C PRO A 114 -3.59 7.27 -10.61
N GLU A 115 -3.33 6.17 -11.33
CA GLU A 115 -3.90 5.94 -12.65
C GLU A 115 -5.43 5.73 -12.58
N VAL A 116 -5.88 4.98 -11.58
CA VAL A 116 -7.30 4.74 -11.32
C VAL A 116 -8.00 6.05 -10.97
N TYR A 117 -7.40 6.86 -10.11
CA TYR A 117 -7.94 8.18 -9.74
C TYR A 117 -8.12 9.07 -10.98
N GLU A 118 -7.09 9.19 -11.83
CA GLU A 118 -7.17 9.99 -13.05
C GLU A 118 -8.23 9.45 -14.02
N ALA A 119 -8.31 8.13 -14.16
CA ALA A 119 -9.28 7.50 -15.06
C ALA A 119 -10.74 7.69 -14.60
N VAL A 120 -10.99 7.52 -13.30
CA VAL A 120 -12.35 7.52 -12.73
C VAL A 120 -12.87 8.96 -12.53
N THR A 121 -12.00 9.89 -12.11
CA THR A 121 -12.42 11.26 -11.79
C THR A 121 -12.24 12.25 -12.94
N GLY A 122 -11.44 11.90 -13.95
CA GLY A 122 -11.02 12.82 -15.02
C GLY A 122 -10.03 13.91 -14.57
N ASN A 123 -9.65 13.94 -13.30
CA ASN A 123 -8.74 14.92 -12.73
C ASN A 123 -7.31 14.36 -12.64
N LYS A 124 -6.32 15.26 -12.75
CA LYS A 124 -4.92 14.87 -12.48
C LYS A 124 -4.71 14.54 -11.00
N PHE A 125 -3.92 13.51 -10.71
CA PHE A 125 -3.55 13.13 -9.36
C PHE A 125 -2.55 14.13 -8.75
N LYS A 126 -3.06 15.26 -8.28
CA LYS A 126 -2.30 16.40 -7.75
C LYS A 126 -3.08 17.16 -6.67
N GLY A 127 -2.42 18.12 -6.02
CA GLY A 127 -3.04 18.94 -4.98
C GLY A 127 -2.92 18.31 -3.58
N THR A 128 -3.64 18.87 -2.63
CA THR A 128 -3.51 18.53 -1.21
C THR A 128 -3.93 17.09 -0.91
N GLU A 129 -5.03 16.62 -1.46
CA GLU A 129 -5.54 15.26 -1.24
C GLU A 129 -4.56 14.22 -1.78
N ALA A 130 -4.07 14.39 -3.03
CA ALA A 130 -3.10 13.48 -3.62
C ALA A 130 -1.78 13.46 -2.85
N LYS A 131 -1.29 14.62 -2.38
CA LYS A 131 -0.10 14.70 -1.52
C LYS A 131 -0.33 14.02 -0.17
N SER A 132 -1.51 14.18 0.42
CA SER A 132 -1.90 13.56 1.68
C SER A 132 -1.94 12.05 1.55
N TRP A 133 -2.60 11.54 0.51
CA TRP A 133 -2.61 10.11 0.22
C TRP A 133 -1.20 9.56 -0.03
N THR A 134 -0.40 10.28 -0.82
CA THR A 134 1.00 9.90 -1.10
C THR A 134 1.84 9.83 0.17
N ALA A 135 1.65 10.77 1.10
CA ALA A 135 2.34 10.75 2.40
C ALA A 135 1.95 9.49 3.22
N LEU A 136 0.66 9.16 3.30
CA LEU A 136 0.18 7.94 3.94
C LEU A 136 0.74 6.68 3.27
N PHE A 137 0.75 6.65 1.93
CA PHE A 137 1.31 5.54 1.17
C PHE A 137 2.81 5.34 1.46
N TYR A 138 3.60 6.42 1.45
CA TYR A 138 5.03 6.32 1.76
C TYR A 138 5.28 5.90 3.21
N ALA A 139 4.54 6.43 4.17
CA ALA A 139 4.66 6.07 5.58
C ALA A 139 4.25 4.59 5.84
N GLY A 140 3.21 4.13 5.17
CA GLY A 140 2.61 2.83 5.41
C GLY A 140 3.17 1.71 4.51
N PHE A 141 3.11 1.88 3.19
CA PHE A 141 3.41 0.81 2.23
C PHE A 141 4.85 0.84 1.73
N ALA A 142 5.38 2.00 1.38
CA ALA A 142 6.72 2.12 0.82
C ALA A 142 7.84 1.78 1.82
N THR A 143 7.60 1.96 3.12
CA THR A 143 8.55 1.66 4.20
C THR A 143 8.02 0.62 5.18
N GLN A 144 7.19 -0.30 4.72
CA GLN A 144 6.46 -1.23 5.59
C GLN A 144 7.35 -2.22 6.34
N LYS A 145 8.48 -2.61 5.77
CA LYS A 145 9.38 -3.61 6.36
C LYS A 145 10.79 -3.07 6.44
N TYR A 146 11.31 -3.01 7.65
CA TYR A 146 12.69 -2.58 7.90
C TYR A 146 13.25 -3.27 9.15
N VAL A 147 14.58 -3.36 9.21
CA VAL A 147 15.30 -3.86 10.38
C VAL A 147 15.80 -2.67 11.18
N MET A 148 15.49 -2.64 12.46
CA MET A 148 15.97 -1.63 13.41
C MET A 148 16.83 -2.26 14.49
N LEU A 149 17.84 -1.53 14.93
CA LEU A 149 18.64 -1.84 16.10
C LEU A 149 18.34 -0.85 17.22
N PRO A 150 18.48 -1.24 18.49
CA PRO A 150 18.37 -0.32 19.61
C PRO A 150 19.34 0.87 19.46
N LYS A 151 18.97 2.06 19.94
CA LYS A 151 19.83 3.24 19.92
C LYS A 151 21.19 3.00 20.61
N SER A 152 21.22 2.13 21.61
CA SER A 152 22.40 1.70 22.36
C SER A 152 23.26 0.66 21.67
N ALA A 153 22.89 0.19 20.48
CA ALA A 153 23.68 -0.82 19.75
C ALA A 153 25.10 -0.30 19.48
N LYS A 154 26.09 -1.13 19.75
CA LYS A 154 27.51 -0.81 19.50
C LYS A 154 27.76 -0.62 18.02
N LYS A 155 28.74 0.24 17.68
CA LYS A 155 29.06 0.60 16.27
C LYS A 155 29.47 -0.60 15.42
N ASP A 156 30.19 -1.55 16.00
CA ASP A 156 30.60 -2.81 15.34
C ASP A 156 29.40 -3.69 15.01
N VAL A 157 28.43 -3.81 15.92
CA VAL A 157 27.16 -4.49 15.69
C VAL A 157 26.37 -3.84 14.55
N VAL A 158 26.22 -2.51 14.58
CA VAL A 158 25.55 -1.76 13.50
C VAL A 158 26.22 -2.01 12.15
N LYS A 159 27.56 -1.97 12.12
CA LYS A 159 28.36 -2.21 10.90
C LYS A 159 28.21 -3.65 10.40
N ALA A 160 28.19 -4.65 11.30
CA ALA A 160 27.96 -6.03 10.95
C ALA A 160 26.60 -6.25 10.27
N TRP A 161 25.52 -5.66 10.81
CA TRP A 161 24.19 -5.72 10.23
C TRP A 161 24.12 -5.02 8.87
N GLN A 162 24.76 -3.87 8.71
CA GLN A 162 24.80 -3.16 7.43
C GLN A 162 25.55 -3.96 6.36
N ASN A 163 26.68 -4.59 6.71
CA ASN A 163 27.43 -5.44 5.80
C ASN A 163 26.62 -6.69 5.41
N ALA A 164 25.95 -7.33 6.38
CA ALA A 164 25.08 -8.47 6.11
C ALA A 164 23.90 -8.09 5.18
N ALA A 165 23.25 -6.95 5.42
CA ALA A 165 22.17 -6.47 4.54
C ALA A 165 22.67 -6.21 3.12
N ALA A 166 23.84 -5.58 2.97
CA ALA A 166 24.46 -5.35 1.66
C ALA A 166 24.85 -6.68 0.95
N ALA A 167 25.37 -7.64 1.70
CA ALA A 167 25.70 -8.97 1.16
C ALA A 167 24.45 -9.70 0.64
N ILE A 168 23.35 -9.66 1.40
CA ILE A 168 22.06 -10.27 0.99
C ILE A 168 21.55 -9.67 -0.32
N VAL A 169 21.60 -8.35 -0.46
CA VAL A 169 21.10 -7.65 -1.66
C VAL A 169 21.96 -7.96 -2.90
N ASN A 170 23.23 -8.24 -2.69
CA ASN A 170 24.16 -8.60 -3.77
C ASN A 170 24.22 -10.12 -4.05
N ASP A 171 23.51 -10.93 -3.29
CA ASP A 171 23.42 -12.39 -3.49
C ASP A 171 22.14 -12.74 -4.27
N PRO A 172 22.26 -13.21 -5.55
CA PRO A 172 21.09 -13.58 -6.36
C PRO A 172 20.23 -14.69 -5.73
N ALA A 173 20.83 -15.63 -5.00
CA ALA A 173 20.09 -16.70 -4.36
C ALA A 173 19.26 -16.20 -3.18
N ALA A 174 19.84 -15.33 -2.34
CA ALA A 174 19.12 -14.66 -1.27
C ALA A 174 18.01 -13.75 -1.81
N MET A 175 18.26 -12.96 -2.85
CA MET A 175 17.26 -12.11 -3.49
C MET A 175 16.11 -12.90 -4.13
N LYS A 176 16.38 -14.08 -4.68
CA LYS A 176 15.34 -14.99 -5.17
C LYS A 176 14.38 -15.40 -4.05
N VAL A 177 14.91 -15.69 -2.86
CA VAL A 177 14.09 -16.03 -1.68
C VAL A 177 13.30 -14.83 -1.19
N LEU A 178 13.93 -13.64 -1.09
CA LEU A 178 13.26 -12.41 -0.69
C LEU A 178 12.13 -12.04 -1.64
N ASN A 179 12.38 -12.05 -2.94
CA ASN A 179 11.39 -11.73 -3.97
C ASN A 179 10.18 -12.67 -3.93
N LYS A 180 10.41 -13.97 -3.67
CA LYS A 180 9.32 -14.93 -3.49
C LYS A 180 8.47 -14.64 -2.25
N LYS A 181 9.08 -14.12 -1.18
CA LYS A 181 8.41 -13.89 0.12
C LYS A 181 7.79 -12.52 0.26
N LEU A 182 8.43 -11.49 -0.27
CA LEU A 182 8.08 -10.08 -0.05
C LEU A 182 7.54 -9.40 -1.31
N GLY A 183 7.79 -9.96 -2.48
CA GLY A 183 7.60 -9.33 -3.78
C GLY A 183 8.92 -8.78 -4.34
N LYS A 184 8.92 -8.43 -5.63
CA LYS A 184 10.08 -7.87 -6.35
C LYS A 184 10.15 -6.38 -6.09
N TYR A 185 10.86 -5.98 -5.05
CA TYR A 185 11.09 -4.59 -4.69
C TYR A 185 12.57 -4.33 -4.49
N ASP A 186 13.00 -3.14 -4.86
CA ASP A 186 14.35 -2.67 -4.57
C ASP A 186 14.57 -2.57 -3.06
N GLN A 187 15.65 -3.16 -2.60
CA GLN A 187 16.00 -3.16 -1.20
C GLN A 187 16.92 -1.98 -0.89
N VAL A 188 16.51 -1.15 0.07
CA VAL A 188 17.31 0.02 0.49
C VAL A 188 18.28 -0.42 1.57
N THR A 189 19.58 -0.32 1.29
CA THR A 189 20.67 -0.60 2.23
C THR A 189 21.57 0.62 2.42
N GLY A 190 22.29 0.66 3.56
CA GLY A 190 23.20 1.75 3.91
C GLY A 190 22.53 2.94 4.60
N SER A 191 23.26 3.50 5.57
CA SER A 191 22.72 4.51 6.50
C SER A 191 22.18 5.77 5.81
N LYS A 192 22.85 6.26 4.75
CA LYS A 192 22.43 7.48 4.05
C LYS A 192 21.12 7.26 3.30
N ALA A 193 21.01 6.17 2.55
CA ALA A 193 19.81 5.83 1.79
C ALA A 193 18.62 5.55 2.70
N LEU A 194 18.81 4.78 3.79
CA LEU A 194 17.79 4.52 4.79
C LEU A 194 17.29 5.80 5.48
N LYS A 195 18.19 6.71 5.87
CA LYS A 195 17.79 8.01 6.46
C LYS A 195 16.96 8.83 5.47
N SER A 196 17.34 8.84 4.20
CA SER A 196 16.59 9.54 3.14
C SER A 196 15.20 8.94 2.96
N ALA A 197 15.08 7.62 2.87
CA ALA A 197 13.82 6.92 2.74
C ALA A 197 12.89 7.17 3.95
N LEU A 198 13.41 7.06 5.17
CA LEU A 198 12.66 7.35 6.40
C LEU A 198 12.22 8.81 6.46
N LYS A 199 13.12 9.76 6.15
CA LYS A 199 12.77 11.18 6.11
C LYS A 199 11.61 11.42 5.14
N LYS A 200 11.64 10.83 3.96
CA LYS A 200 10.56 10.95 2.98
C LYS A 200 9.25 10.35 3.49
N ALA A 201 9.31 9.17 4.13
CA ALA A 201 8.16 8.48 4.68
C ALA A 201 7.51 9.21 5.87
N THR A 202 8.27 10.03 6.61
CA THR A 202 7.80 10.76 7.79
C THR A 202 7.62 12.26 7.56
N SER A 203 7.85 12.75 6.34
CA SER A 203 7.67 14.17 5.99
C SER A 203 6.32 14.38 5.33
N ILE A 204 5.58 15.37 5.83
CA ILE A 204 4.33 15.84 5.28
C ILE A 204 4.33 17.37 5.32
N ASP A 205 3.76 18.02 4.30
CA ASP A 205 3.59 19.47 4.33
C ASP A 205 2.39 19.86 5.21
N SER A 206 2.42 21.09 5.75
CA SER A 206 1.41 21.56 6.72
C SER A 206 -0.02 21.60 6.18
N LYS A 207 -0.22 21.76 4.86
CA LYS A 207 -1.56 21.71 4.26
C LYS A 207 -2.10 20.30 4.23
N SER A 208 -1.26 19.35 3.80
CA SER A 208 -1.58 17.92 3.77
C SER A 208 -1.81 17.37 5.18
N GLU A 209 -1.01 17.81 6.16
CA GLU A 209 -1.20 17.44 7.57
C GLU A 209 -2.55 17.91 8.12
N LYS A 210 -2.89 19.19 7.92
CA LYS A 210 -4.20 19.75 8.33
C LYS A 210 -5.35 19.03 7.64
N PHE A 211 -5.22 18.74 6.35
CA PHE A 211 -6.22 17.98 5.62
C PHE A 211 -6.44 16.60 6.24
N LEU A 212 -5.37 15.83 6.49
CA LEU A 212 -5.47 14.50 7.10
C LEU A 212 -6.08 14.54 8.50
N GLN A 213 -5.76 15.56 9.29
CA GLN A 213 -6.34 15.72 10.62
C GLN A 213 -7.85 15.95 10.51
N SER A 214 -8.29 16.92 9.70
CA SER A 214 -9.72 17.18 9.46
C SER A 214 -10.44 15.97 8.88
N TRP A 215 -9.86 15.31 7.88
CA TRP A 215 -10.45 14.11 7.27
C TRP A 215 -10.63 12.98 8.30
N LYS A 216 -9.64 12.72 9.13
CA LYS A 216 -9.70 11.69 10.18
C LYS A 216 -10.85 11.96 11.16
N ASP A 217 -11.13 13.22 11.47
CA ASP A 217 -12.16 13.60 12.43
C ASP A 217 -13.58 13.39 11.86
N THR A 218 -13.73 13.29 10.53
CA THR A 218 -14.99 12.98 9.85
C THR A 218 -15.27 11.48 9.68
N LYS A 219 -14.32 10.61 10.00
CA LYS A 219 -14.39 9.14 9.86
C LYS A 219 -14.46 8.48 11.24
#